data_120f7c493eb1dca0d99bc8e0a1abdf16
#
_entry.id   120f7c493eb1dca0d99bc8e0a1abdf16
#
_cell.length_a   1.000
_cell.length_b   1.000
_cell.length_c   1.000
_cell.angle_alpha   90.00
_cell.angle_beta   90.00
_cell.angle_gamma   90.00
#
_symmetry.space_group_name_H-M   'P 1'
#
loop_
_entity.id
_entity.type
_entity.pdbx_description
1 polymer ?
#
loop_
_entity_poly.entity_id
_entity_poly.type
_entity_poly.pdbx_seq_one_letter_code
_entity_poly.pdbx_strand_id
1 'polypeptide(L)'
;MMGDQQGEAFSYADLIAQTSAVVAVVWYVVIWLIGILGHVRIRTGVTRKLVPGSPRAEAVSATLDQSKAPGVTVIRPIKSPGKFQTEPHLIECLLTTVQQRYPRFELILTVADVDDPAIPGIHQLIRDHPGQDVSLIIGDEKIGINPKINNLVRGWRKAKYDIIWIVDCNVWLDHGAMGRTVDVLLGHPWDKEPHKPSRRPAKVVHHLPICVNTTGTDEALIPWTGRFDRLGCALEEAFLSSSHAKFYVGINTVAIAPCMIGKSNMFRKSHLMELCPKTPYSEGGIACFSSKLCEDHLIAEHLWKYSVKDDIKYNNENNTSAGLIKHQLLNEPCFQPMNDMSLYEYWTRRSRWLTVRKFSVLGAALVEPGTECFLGSYLGGVGLKYLDLLPVGWTVGQFWLASVAAWCLSDWFLYQDIHRYATVDKEDPNCPVWLKIGRKRSIFTWFLQWFGREALALPIWFNGMLRGDVNWRGNEFSVTASGVRQGTL
;
A
#
# COMPACT_ATOMS: atom_id res chain seq x y z
N MET A 1 -20.93 27.48 63.71
CA MET A 1 -21.19 27.26 62.27
C MET A 1 -19.98 26.59 61.70
N MET A 2 -19.98 25.28 61.67
CA MET A 2 -18.97 24.46 60.98
C MET A 2 -19.56 24.17 59.61
N GLY A 3 -18.97 24.74 58.56
CA GLY A 3 -19.35 24.41 57.19
C GLY A 3 -18.80 23.09 56.80
N ASP A 4 -19.73 22.18 56.45
CA ASP A 4 -19.45 20.89 55.80
C ASP A 4 -18.73 21.14 54.46
N GLN A 5 -17.44 20.90 54.42
CA GLN A 5 -16.72 20.65 53.17
C GLN A 5 -16.88 19.12 52.91
N GLN A 6 -18.01 18.75 52.30
CA GLN A 6 -18.10 17.47 51.64
C GLN A 6 -17.20 17.52 50.39
N GLY A 7 -15.96 17.06 50.55
CA GLY A 7 -15.14 16.68 49.41
C GLY A 7 -15.83 15.52 48.71
N GLU A 8 -16.42 15.75 47.52
CA GLU A 8 -16.97 14.70 46.69
C GLU A 8 -15.83 13.68 46.42
N ALA A 9 -15.99 12.51 46.96
CA ALA A 9 -15.07 11.41 46.67
C ALA A 9 -15.22 11.04 45.21
N PHE A 10 -14.19 11.36 44.39
CA PHE A 10 -14.12 11.00 42.98
C PHE A 10 -14.36 9.49 42.85
N SER A 11 -15.47 9.11 42.21
CA SER A 11 -15.80 7.71 41.94
C SER A 11 -14.83 7.13 40.92
N TYR A 12 -14.49 5.84 41.04
CA TYR A 12 -13.74 5.14 40.00
C TYR A 12 -14.41 5.23 38.62
N ALA A 13 -15.74 5.29 38.58
CA ALA A 13 -16.51 5.49 37.35
C ALA A 13 -16.24 6.86 36.72
N ASP A 14 -16.15 7.94 37.52
CA ASP A 14 -15.86 9.28 37.05
C ASP A 14 -14.42 9.37 36.49
N LEU A 15 -13.47 8.72 37.17
CA LEU A 15 -12.08 8.65 36.70
C LEU A 15 -11.98 7.92 35.35
N ILE A 16 -12.67 6.78 35.20
CA ILE A 16 -12.71 6.02 33.94
C ILE A 16 -13.34 6.88 32.83
N ALA A 17 -14.46 7.52 33.10
CA ALA A 17 -15.17 8.37 32.13
C ALA A 17 -14.30 9.57 31.70
N GLN A 18 -13.68 10.26 32.64
CA GLN A 18 -12.77 11.38 32.35
C GLN A 18 -11.55 10.94 31.54
N THR A 19 -10.91 9.83 31.95
CA THR A 19 -9.75 9.28 31.21
C THR A 19 -10.17 8.89 29.81
N SER A 20 -11.33 8.23 29.64
CA SER A 20 -11.84 7.85 28.32
C SER A 20 -12.13 9.06 27.44
N ALA A 21 -12.68 10.14 28.00
CA ALA A 21 -12.94 11.37 27.28
C ALA A 21 -11.63 12.06 26.82
N VAL A 22 -10.61 12.11 27.70
CA VAL A 22 -9.28 12.64 27.34
C VAL A 22 -8.66 11.81 26.22
N VAL A 23 -8.69 10.46 26.33
CA VAL A 23 -8.17 9.56 25.30
C VAL A 23 -8.88 9.78 23.97
N ALA A 24 -10.22 9.93 23.97
CA ALA A 24 -10.99 10.17 22.75
C ALA A 24 -10.62 11.50 22.08
N VAL A 25 -10.45 12.58 22.85
CA VAL A 25 -10.04 13.89 22.31
C VAL A 25 -8.60 13.83 21.78
N VAL A 26 -7.67 13.29 22.55
CA VAL A 26 -6.26 13.14 22.11
C VAL A 26 -6.19 12.31 20.83
N TRP A 27 -6.90 11.19 20.78
CA TRP A 27 -6.97 10.35 19.58
C TRP A 27 -7.53 11.11 18.38
N TYR A 28 -8.64 11.83 18.54
CA TYR A 28 -9.23 12.67 17.50
C TYR A 28 -8.24 13.70 16.95
N VAL A 29 -7.50 14.37 17.82
CA VAL A 29 -6.47 15.33 17.40
C VAL A 29 -5.32 14.64 16.68
N VAL A 30 -4.84 13.50 17.19
CA VAL A 30 -3.74 12.74 16.59
C VAL A 30 -4.09 12.25 15.17
N ILE A 31 -5.29 11.71 14.95
CA ILE A 31 -5.69 11.25 13.62
C ILE A 31 -5.81 12.43 12.62
N TRP A 32 -6.30 13.58 13.07
CA TRP A 32 -6.31 14.79 12.23
C TRP A 32 -4.89 15.23 11.87
N LEU A 33 -3.98 15.29 12.83
CA LEU A 33 -2.59 15.69 12.59
C LEU A 33 -1.88 14.74 11.64
N ILE A 34 -2.04 13.40 11.80
CA ILE A 34 -1.48 12.41 10.90
C ILE A 34 -2.11 12.52 9.50
N GLY A 35 -3.43 12.73 9.43
CA GLY A 35 -4.14 12.91 8.16
C GLY A 35 -3.67 14.16 7.40
N ILE A 36 -3.53 15.29 8.09
CA ILE A 36 -3.00 16.55 7.52
C ILE A 36 -1.55 16.36 7.07
N LEU A 37 -0.71 15.75 7.91
CA LEU A 37 0.69 15.44 7.56
C LEU A 37 0.76 14.60 6.29
N GLY A 38 -0.04 13.54 6.21
CA GLY A 38 -0.12 12.68 5.02
C GLY A 38 -0.56 13.45 3.78
N HIS A 39 -1.62 14.27 3.89
CA HIS A 39 -2.09 15.10 2.77
C HIS A 39 -1.02 16.09 2.29
N VAL A 40 -0.39 16.83 3.20
CA VAL A 40 0.70 17.77 2.86
C VAL A 40 1.86 17.03 2.16
N ARG A 41 2.27 15.86 2.67
CA ARG A 41 3.34 15.06 2.07
C ARG A 41 2.95 14.51 0.70
N ILE A 42 1.69 14.12 0.50
CA ILE A 42 1.20 13.72 -0.82
C ILE A 42 1.30 14.90 -1.78
N ARG A 43 0.75 16.05 -1.44
CA ARG A 43 0.72 17.23 -2.29
C ARG A 43 2.10 17.78 -2.63
N THR A 44 3.01 17.83 -1.65
CA THR A 44 4.36 18.42 -1.83
C THR A 44 5.40 17.43 -2.32
N GLY A 45 5.17 16.13 -2.16
CA GLY A 45 6.10 15.05 -2.50
C GLY A 45 5.52 14.09 -3.53
N VAL A 46 4.60 13.22 -3.11
CA VAL A 46 4.14 12.05 -3.89
C VAL A 46 3.47 12.43 -5.22
N THR A 47 2.70 13.53 -5.25
CA THR A 47 2.01 13.98 -6.47
C THR A 47 2.66 15.20 -7.13
N ARG A 48 3.87 15.56 -6.71
CA ARG A 48 4.61 16.65 -7.34
C ARG A 48 5.07 16.25 -8.74
N LYS A 49 4.76 17.10 -9.73
CA LYS A 49 5.11 16.87 -11.14
C LYS A 49 6.60 16.54 -11.32
N LEU A 50 6.88 15.50 -12.08
CA LEU A 50 8.20 15.18 -12.59
C LEU A 50 8.45 16.05 -13.83
N VAL A 51 9.44 16.93 -13.76
CA VAL A 51 9.81 17.78 -14.89
C VAL A 51 10.90 17.05 -15.67
N PRO A 52 10.68 16.71 -16.96
CA PRO A 52 11.71 16.09 -17.79
C PRO A 52 13.03 16.88 -17.75
N GLY A 53 14.16 16.20 -17.73
CA GLY A 53 15.48 16.80 -17.58
C GLY A 53 15.83 17.24 -16.15
N SER A 54 14.92 17.09 -15.19
CA SER A 54 15.24 17.40 -13.80
C SER A 54 15.90 16.22 -13.09
N PRO A 55 16.79 16.46 -12.09
CA PRO A 55 17.41 15.38 -11.29
C PRO A 55 16.40 14.49 -10.56
N ARG A 56 15.16 14.97 -10.41
CA ARG A 56 14.07 14.19 -9.83
C ARG A 56 13.41 13.24 -10.82
N ALA A 57 13.33 13.61 -12.09
CA ALA A 57 12.77 12.80 -13.15
C ALA A 57 13.79 11.79 -13.68
N GLU A 58 15.06 12.18 -13.74
CA GLU A 58 16.16 11.40 -14.26
C GLU A 58 16.96 10.80 -13.11
N ALA A 59 16.84 9.48 -12.96
CA ALA A 59 17.58 8.75 -11.94
C ALA A 59 19.07 8.65 -12.30
N VAL A 60 19.94 8.90 -11.33
CA VAL A 60 21.40 8.79 -11.51
C VAL A 60 21.77 7.36 -11.91
N SER A 61 21.22 6.35 -11.24
CA SER A 61 21.48 4.94 -11.57
C SER A 61 21.04 4.55 -12.98
N ALA A 62 20.04 5.23 -13.54
CA ALA A 62 19.56 4.99 -14.90
C ALA A 62 20.48 5.59 -16.00
N THR A 63 21.34 6.55 -15.66
CA THR A 63 22.30 7.16 -16.58
C THR A 63 23.65 6.46 -16.59
N LEU A 64 23.86 5.46 -15.74
CA LEU A 64 25.10 4.70 -15.68
C LEU A 64 25.23 3.72 -16.87
N ASP A 65 26.47 3.44 -17.26
CA ASP A 65 26.74 2.34 -18.18
C ASP A 65 26.19 1.02 -17.62
N GLN A 66 25.72 0.14 -18.51
CA GLN A 66 25.14 -1.15 -18.12
C GLN A 66 26.05 -1.97 -17.19
N SER A 67 27.37 -1.90 -17.37
CA SER A 67 28.35 -2.60 -16.54
C SER A 67 28.45 -2.04 -15.11
N LYS A 68 28.18 -0.75 -14.93
CA LYS A 68 28.27 -0.01 -13.66
C LYS A 68 26.95 0.11 -12.93
N ALA A 69 25.83 0.04 -13.66
CA ALA A 69 24.52 0.13 -13.06
C ALA A 69 24.25 -1.05 -12.13
N PRO A 70 23.69 -0.83 -10.93
CA PRO A 70 23.24 -1.91 -10.06
C PRO A 70 22.20 -2.77 -10.76
N GLY A 71 22.39 -4.10 -10.76
CA GLY A 71 21.42 -5.00 -11.38
C GLY A 71 20.16 -5.15 -10.51
N VAL A 72 18.99 -5.18 -11.14
CA VAL A 72 17.68 -5.33 -10.50
C VAL A 72 16.98 -6.58 -11.03
N THR A 73 16.54 -7.45 -10.14
CA THR A 73 15.59 -8.51 -10.48
C THR A 73 14.18 -8.07 -10.11
N VAL A 74 13.32 -7.93 -11.09
CA VAL A 74 11.89 -7.69 -10.89
C VAL A 74 11.17 -9.02 -10.86
N ILE A 75 10.35 -9.28 -9.85
CA ILE A 75 9.51 -10.48 -9.76
C ILE A 75 8.05 -10.06 -9.72
N ARG A 76 7.25 -10.54 -10.67
CA ARG A 76 5.81 -10.28 -10.74
C ARG A 76 5.02 -11.57 -10.62
N PRO A 77 4.39 -11.80 -9.44
CA PRO A 77 3.53 -12.97 -9.24
C PRO A 77 2.18 -12.74 -9.92
N ILE A 78 1.81 -13.66 -10.79
CA ILE A 78 0.58 -13.63 -11.59
C ILE A 78 -0.31 -14.77 -11.14
N LYS A 79 -1.58 -14.47 -10.92
CA LYS A 79 -2.66 -15.45 -10.75
C LYS A 79 -3.95 -14.77 -11.16
N SER A 80 -4.57 -15.28 -12.21
CA SER A 80 -5.87 -14.80 -12.69
C SER A 80 -6.98 -15.06 -11.67
N PRO A 81 -8.03 -14.23 -11.63
CA PRO A 81 -9.14 -14.36 -10.67
C PRO A 81 -9.98 -15.62 -10.91
N GLY A 82 -10.00 -16.14 -12.11
CA GLY A 82 -10.74 -17.36 -12.48
C GLY A 82 -10.17 -18.07 -13.69
N LYS A 83 -10.71 -19.24 -14.03
CA LYS A 83 -10.21 -20.08 -15.15
C LYS A 83 -10.26 -19.41 -16.52
N PHE A 84 -11.16 -18.45 -16.72
CA PHE A 84 -11.41 -17.78 -18.01
C PHE A 84 -11.28 -16.25 -17.94
N GLN A 85 -10.83 -15.70 -16.79
CA GLN A 85 -10.75 -14.29 -16.56
C GLN A 85 -9.32 -13.90 -16.16
N THR A 86 -8.77 -12.92 -16.84
CA THR A 86 -7.50 -12.28 -16.44
C THR A 86 -7.80 -11.02 -15.60
N GLU A 87 -6.78 -10.55 -14.86
CA GLU A 87 -6.88 -9.22 -14.23
C GLU A 87 -7.07 -8.16 -15.33
N PRO A 88 -7.98 -7.20 -15.13
CA PRO A 88 -8.13 -6.08 -16.05
C PRO A 88 -6.80 -5.35 -16.26
N HIS A 89 -6.53 -4.93 -17.47
CA HIS A 89 -5.31 -4.21 -17.82
C HIS A 89 -4.00 -4.93 -17.47
N LEU A 90 -4.02 -6.29 -17.32
CA LEU A 90 -2.86 -7.07 -16.92
C LEU A 90 -1.65 -6.82 -17.84
N ILE A 91 -1.86 -6.95 -19.15
CA ILE A 91 -0.76 -6.80 -20.13
C ILE A 91 -0.18 -5.38 -20.11
N GLU A 92 -1.01 -4.35 -19.99
CA GLU A 92 -0.54 -2.96 -19.84
C GLU A 92 0.32 -2.79 -18.57
N CYS A 93 -0.10 -3.40 -17.46
CA CYS A 93 0.67 -3.39 -16.22
C CYS A 93 2.00 -4.14 -16.33
N LEU A 94 2.04 -5.28 -17.02
CA LEU A 94 3.28 -6.05 -17.23
C LEU A 94 4.23 -5.30 -18.18
N LEU A 95 3.68 -4.72 -19.24
CA LEU A 95 4.43 -3.96 -20.25
C LEU A 95 5.24 -2.82 -19.63
N THR A 96 4.69 -2.12 -18.62
CA THR A 96 5.42 -1.02 -17.98
C THR A 96 6.73 -1.47 -17.34
N THR A 97 6.81 -2.72 -16.90
CA THR A 97 8.04 -3.27 -16.30
C THR A 97 9.04 -3.70 -17.36
N VAL A 98 8.56 -4.23 -18.49
CA VAL A 98 9.39 -4.54 -19.66
C VAL A 98 10.05 -3.30 -20.23
N GLN A 99 9.31 -2.18 -20.20
CA GLN A 99 9.72 -0.89 -20.79
C GLN A 99 10.38 0.06 -19.78
N GLN A 100 10.82 -0.41 -18.62
CA GLN A 100 11.54 0.44 -17.67
C GLN A 100 12.82 1.01 -18.29
N ARG A 101 13.00 2.33 -18.17
CA ARG A 101 14.21 3.04 -18.61
C ARG A 101 15.32 2.83 -17.58
N TYR A 102 15.88 1.62 -17.57
CA TYR A 102 16.95 1.23 -16.67
C TYR A 102 17.93 0.28 -17.37
N PRO A 103 19.25 0.47 -17.25
CA PRO A 103 20.21 -0.20 -18.13
C PRO A 103 20.47 -1.68 -17.77
N ARG A 104 20.20 -2.13 -16.56
CA ARG A 104 20.57 -3.47 -16.10
C ARG A 104 19.51 -4.10 -15.19
N PHE A 105 18.59 -4.83 -15.78
CA PHE A 105 17.59 -5.58 -15.01
C PHE A 105 17.17 -6.86 -15.72
N GLU A 106 16.54 -7.77 -14.97
CA GLU A 106 15.78 -8.89 -15.49
C GLU A 106 14.35 -8.83 -14.96
N LEU A 107 13.41 -9.38 -15.70
CA LEU A 107 12.02 -9.52 -15.32
C LEU A 107 11.67 -11.01 -15.24
N ILE A 108 11.24 -11.48 -14.08
CA ILE A 108 10.75 -12.82 -13.84
C ILE A 108 9.23 -12.76 -13.60
N LEU A 109 8.48 -13.28 -14.55
CA LEU A 109 7.04 -13.45 -14.45
C LEU A 109 6.77 -14.84 -13.88
N THR A 110 6.08 -14.92 -12.74
CA THR A 110 5.75 -16.20 -12.11
C THR A 110 4.24 -16.41 -12.13
N VAL A 111 3.77 -17.48 -12.76
CA VAL A 111 2.36 -17.81 -12.90
C VAL A 111 2.08 -19.06 -12.08
N ALA A 112 1.15 -18.96 -11.11
CA ALA A 112 0.90 -20.05 -10.17
C ALA A 112 0.21 -21.25 -10.80
N ASP A 113 -0.73 -21.02 -11.74
CA ASP A 113 -1.54 -22.06 -12.36
C ASP A 113 -1.03 -22.35 -13.77
N VAL A 114 -0.89 -23.65 -14.10
CA VAL A 114 -0.42 -24.08 -15.43
C VAL A 114 -1.42 -23.76 -16.54
N ASP A 115 -2.70 -23.65 -16.19
CA ASP A 115 -3.79 -23.34 -17.10
C ASP A 115 -4.26 -21.88 -16.99
N ASP A 116 -3.44 -20.99 -16.42
CA ASP A 116 -3.80 -19.58 -16.24
C ASP A 116 -4.06 -18.90 -17.59
N PRO A 117 -5.23 -18.27 -17.79
CA PRO A 117 -5.60 -17.63 -19.05
C PRO A 117 -4.70 -16.45 -19.45
N ALA A 118 -3.86 -15.95 -18.56
CA ALA A 118 -2.88 -14.91 -18.87
C ALA A 118 -1.67 -15.42 -19.67
N ILE A 119 -1.36 -16.72 -19.63
CA ILE A 119 -0.16 -17.31 -20.22
C ILE A 119 0.02 -16.97 -21.72
N PRO A 120 -1.00 -17.10 -22.59
CA PRO A 120 -0.84 -16.76 -24.00
C PRO A 120 -0.46 -15.29 -24.23
N GLY A 121 -1.09 -14.36 -23.49
CA GLY A 121 -0.76 -12.93 -23.54
C GLY A 121 0.66 -12.62 -23.04
N ILE A 122 1.13 -13.33 -22.02
CA ILE A 122 2.51 -13.20 -21.52
C ILE A 122 3.51 -13.70 -22.55
N HIS A 123 3.25 -14.85 -23.21
CA HIS A 123 4.10 -15.33 -24.29
C HIS A 123 4.18 -14.35 -25.47
N GLN A 124 3.04 -13.68 -25.80
CA GLN A 124 3.06 -12.64 -26.82
C GLN A 124 3.91 -11.44 -26.39
N LEU A 125 3.74 -10.97 -25.13
CA LEU A 125 4.54 -9.89 -24.57
C LEU A 125 6.06 -10.17 -24.67
N ILE A 126 6.48 -11.41 -24.38
CA ILE A 126 7.89 -11.82 -24.47
C ILE A 126 8.37 -11.82 -25.92
N ARG A 127 7.57 -12.36 -26.86
CA ARG A 127 7.91 -12.36 -28.30
C ARG A 127 8.06 -10.96 -28.87
N ASP A 128 7.23 -10.02 -28.42
CA ASP A 128 7.24 -8.63 -28.90
C ASP A 128 8.46 -7.83 -28.38
N HIS A 129 9.14 -8.35 -27.33
CA HIS A 129 10.28 -7.68 -26.69
C HIS A 129 11.52 -8.59 -26.60
N PRO A 130 12.06 -9.10 -27.72
CA PRO A 130 13.14 -10.12 -27.72
C PRO A 130 14.47 -9.57 -27.17
N GLY A 131 14.64 -8.25 -27.09
CA GLY A 131 15.85 -7.61 -26.55
C GLY A 131 15.84 -7.45 -25.02
N GLN A 132 14.74 -7.81 -24.36
CA GLN A 132 14.60 -7.67 -22.91
C GLN A 132 14.84 -9.02 -22.21
N ASP A 133 15.52 -8.99 -21.05
CA ASP A 133 15.77 -10.19 -20.23
C ASP A 133 14.49 -10.54 -19.44
N VAL A 134 13.53 -11.16 -20.11
CA VAL A 134 12.24 -11.55 -19.53
C VAL A 134 12.14 -13.08 -19.51
N SER A 135 11.82 -13.63 -18.35
CA SER A 135 11.58 -15.06 -18.16
C SER A 135 10.22 -15.35 -17.56
N LEU A 136 9.59 -16.44 -18.01
CA LEU A 136 8.33 -16.94 -17.50
C LEU A 136 8.55 -18.25 -16.73
N ILE A 137 8.02 -18.32 -15.51
CA ILE A 137 8.00 -19.52 -14.68
C ILE A 137 6.54 -19.90 -14.45
N ILE A 138 6.14 -21.06 -14.95
CA ILE A 138 4.78 -21.59 -14.83
C ILE A 138 4.74 -22.66 -13.73
N GLY A 139 3.67 -22.66 -12.95
CA GLY A 139 3.44 -23.52 -11.79
C GLY A 139 4.06 -22.96 -10.50
N ASP A 140 3.31 -23.02 -9.41
CA ASP A 140 3.82 -22.68 -8.08
C ASP A 140 4.54 -23.87 -7.42
N GLU A 141 5.21 -23.61 -6.33
CA GLU A 141 5.81 -24.63 -5.47
C GLU A 141 5.27 -24.49 -4.06
N LYS A 142 4.54 -25.50 -3.61
CA LYS A 142 3.89 -25.49 -2.29
C LYS A 142 4.89 -25.70 -1.16
N ILE A 143 5.58 -24.61 -0.78
CA ILE A 143 6.50 -24.59 0.39
C ILE A 143 5.80 -24.17 1.68
N GLY A 144 4.55 -23.70 1.61
CA GLY A 144 3.77 -23.28 2.75
C GLY A 144 2.34 -22.93 2.40
N ILE A 145 1.66 -22.29 3.32
CA ILE A 145 0.23 -21.94 3.21
C ILE A 145 0.01 -20.71 2.32
N ASN A 146 0.98 -19.78 2.26
CA ASN A 146 0.83 -18.53 1.51
C ASN A 146 0.96 -18.76 0.00
N PRO A 147 -0.14 -18.61 -0.78
CA PRO A 147 -0.10 -18.86 -2.22
C PRO A 147 0.81 -17.88 -2.98
N LYS A 148 0.99 -16.65 -2.46
CA LYS A 148 1.85 -15.66 -3.11
C LYS A 148 3.32 -16.03 -2.94
N ILE A 149 3.72 -16.48 -1.76
CA ILE A 149 5.10 -16.96 -1.52
C ILE A 149 5.37 -18.23 -2.34
N ASN A 150 4.42 -19.18 -2.40
CA ASN A 150 4.52 -20.38 -3.22
C ASN A 150 4.78 -20.04 -4.70
N ASN A 151 4.11 -18.99 -5.20
CA ASN A 151 4.32 -18.52 -6.58
C ASN A 151 5.65 -17.75 -6.75
N LEU A 152 6.10 -16.99 -5.74
CA LEU A 152 7.30 -16.16 -5.82
C LEU A 152 8.60 -16.94 -5.66
N VAL A 153 8.62 -18.05 -4.88
CA VAL A 153 9.84 -18.69 -4.41
C VAL A 153 10.76 -19.17 -5.52
N ARG A 154 10.20 -19.68 -6.62
CA ARG A 154 10.99 -20.12 -7.80
C ARG A 154 11.68 -18.94 -8.49
N GLY A 155 10.98 -17.79 -8.60
CA GLY A 155 11.57 -16.54 -9.11
C GLY A 155 12.64 -16.00 -8.18
N TRP A 156 12.40 -16.03 -6.87
CA TRP A 156 13.39 -15.65 -5.86
C TRP A 156 14.69 -16.41 -5.95
N ARG A 157 14.62 -17.74 -6.12
CA ARG A 157 15.83 -18.59 -6.29
C ARG A 157 16.61 -18.23 -7.54
N LYS A 158 15.89 -18.02 -8.67
CA LYS A 158 16.49 -17.69 -9.98
C LYS A 158 17.01 -16.25 -10.09
N ALA A 159 16.63 -15.37 -9.17
CA ALA A 159 17.03 -13.97 -9.19
C ALA A 159 18.55 -13.81 -9.30
N LYS A 160 19.01 -13.18 -10.39
CA LYS A 160 20.43 -12.90 -10.71
C LYS A 160 21.04 -11.81 -9.84
N TYR A 161 20.21 -10.83 -9.44
CA TYR A 161 20.69 -9.62 -8.78
C TYR A 161 20.26 -9.55 -7.32
N ASP A 162 21.04 -8.82 -6.52
CA ASP A 162 20.78 -8.62 -5.09
C ASP A 162 19.60 -7.66 -4.84
N ILE A 163 19.40 -6.67 -5.72
CA ILE A 163 18.25 -5.78 -5.62
C ILE A 163 17.04 -6.49 -6.19
N ILE A 164 16.07 -6.78 -5.33
CA ILE A 164 14.80 -7.43 -5.70
C ILE A 164 13.69 -6.38 -5.68
N TRP A 165 12.90 -6.35 -6.74
CA TRP A 165 11.69 -5.55 -6.83
C TRP A 165 10.47 -6.45 -7.02
N ILE A 166 9.68 -6.64 -5.97
CA ILE A 166 8.42 -7.38 -6.03
C ILE A 166 7.31 -6.40 -6.39
N VAL A 167 6.63 -6.66 -7.51
CA VAL A 167 5.53 -5.83 -8.03
C VAL A 167 4.33 -6.72 -8.34
N ASP A 168 3.17 -6.42 -7.76
CA ASP A 168 1.93 -7.16 -8.08
C ASP A 168 1.58 -7.04 -9.57
N CYS A 169 0.99 -8.09 -10.15
CA CYS A 169 0.71 -8.16 -11.59
C CYS A 169 -0.21 -7.03 -12.09
N ASN A 170 -1.11 -6.53 -11.26
CA ASN A 170 -2.06 -5.48 -11.59
C ASN A 170 -1.59 -4.06 -11.18
N VAL A 171 -0.30 -3.84 -11.16
CA VAL A 171 0.31 -2.54 -10.84
C VAL A 171 0.99 -1.96 -12.07
N TRP A 172 0.59 -0.75 -12.42
CA TRP A 172 1.24 0.10 -13.41
C TRP A 172 2.19 1.10 -12.73
N LEU A 173 3.35 1.32 -13.32
CA LEU A 173 4.40 2.20 -12.84
C LEU A 173 4.93 3.05 -14.01
N ASP A 174 5.35 4.28 -13.73
CA ASP A 174 6.04 5.10 -14.73
C ASP A 174 7.35 4.44 -15.21
N HIS A 175 7.72 4.65 -16.47
CA HIS A 175 8.87 3.97 -17.10
C HIS A 175 10.23 4.36 -16.48
N GLY A 176 10.31 5.44 -15.71
CA GLY A 176 11.51 5.82 -14.96
C GLY A 176 11.50 5.38 -13.49
N ALA A 177 10.42 4.73 -13.03
CA ALA A 177 10.22 4.41 -11.61
C ALA A 177 11.32 3.50 -11.04
N MET A 178 11.83 2.53 -11.82
CA MET A 178 12.88 1.63 -11.38
C MET A 178 14.15 2.39 -10.97
N GLY A 179 14.65 3.26 -11.83
CA GLY A 179 15.85 4.03 -11.54
C GLY A 179 15.69 4.92 -10.31
N ARG A 180 14.57 5.65 -10.22
CA ARG A 180 14.26 6.48 -9.05
C ARG A 180 14.15 5.67 -7.75
N THR A 181 13.60 4.45 -7.82
CA THR A 181 13.51 3.55 -6.67
C THR A 181 14.88 3.04 -6.25
N VAL A 182 15.75 2.68 -7.21
CA VAL A 182 17.14 2.26 -6.97
C VAL A 182 17.93 3.40 -6.33
N ASP A 183 17.80 4.63 -6.84
CA ASP A 183 18.50 5.79 -6.29
C ASP A 183 18.16 6.01 -4.82
N VAL A 184 16.88 5.88 -4.45
CA VAL A 184 16.45 5.99 -3.06
C VAL A 184 16.97 4.83 -2.21
N LEU A 185 16.95 3.61 -2.75
CA LEU A 185 17.49 2.43 -2.04
C LEU A 185 18.99 2.59 -1.75
N LEU A 186 19.73 3.17 -2.68
CA LEU A 186 21.18 3.38 -2.58
C LEU A 186 21.58 4.68 -1.90
N GLY A 187 20.65 5.60 -1.65
CA GLY A 187 20.90 6.91 -1.05
C GLY A 187 21.44 7.96 -2.04
N HIS A 188 21.21 7.78 -3.35
CA HIS A 188 21.53 8.81 -4.32
C HIS A 188 20.59 10.02 -4.20
N PRO A 189 21.08 11.26 -4.41
CA PRO A 189 20.26 12.45 -4.25
C PRO A 189 19.35 12.68 -5.46
N TRP A 190 18.13 13.15 -5.18
CA TRP A 190 17.17 13.59 -6.20
C TRP A 190 17.46 14.99 -6.77
N ASP A 191 18.32 15.75 -6.09
CA ASP A 191 18.47 17.19 -6.30
C ASP A 191 19.90 17.72 -6.20
N LYS A 192 20.93 16.85 -6.15
CA LYS A 192 22.34 17.26 -6.05
C LYS A 192 23.25 16.38 -6.89
N GLU A 193 24.45 16.87 -7.14
CA GLU A 193 25.45 16.33 -8.05
C GLU A 193 25.64 14.80 -8.01
N PRO A 194 25.84 14.17 -9.18
CA PRO A 194 25.71 12.71 -9.36
C PRO A 194 26.81 11.84 -8.69
N HIS A 195 27.74 12.41 -7.94
CA HIS A 195 28.96 11.70 -7.56
C HIS A 195 29.14 11.40 -6.07
N LYS A 196 28.18 11.77 -5.21
CA LYS A 196 28.22 11.38 -3.77
C LYS A 196 26.86 10.97 -3.28
N PRO A 197 26.72 9.80 -2.64
CA PRO A 197 25.50 9.47 -1.91
C PRO A 197 25.29 10.53 -0.81
N SER A 198 24.32 11.44 -1.03
CA SER A 198 24.06 12.54 -0.09
C SER A 198 23.00 12.18 0.94
N ARG A 199 22.39 11.02 0.83
CA ARG A 199 21.39 10.50 1.75
C ARG A 199 21.77 9.12 2.25
N ARG A 200 21.27 8.74 3.42
CA ARG A 200 21.41 7.37 3.91
C ARG A 200 20.67 6.41 2.98
N PRO A 201 21.29 5.28 2.56
CA PRO A 201 20.59 4.22 1.85
C PRO A 201 19.40 3.69 2.66
N ALA A 202 18.41 3.15 1.99
CA ALA A 202 17.24 2.55 2.63
C ALA A 202 17.32 1.02 2.58
N LYS A 203 16.75 0.32 3.58
CA LYS A 203 16.62 -1.14 3.56
C LYS A 203 15.50 -1.59 2.63
N VAL A 204 14.41 -0.83 2.59
CA VAL A 204 13.28 -1.07 1.71
C VAL A 204 12.68 0.22 1.20
N VAL A 205 12.32 0.23 -0.08
CA VAL A 205 11.63 1.35 -0.75
C VAL A 205 10.29 0.84 -1.28
N HIS A 206 9.24 1.61 -1.07
CA HIS A 206 7.89 1.23 -1.47
C HIS A 206 7.11 2.42 -2.04
N HIS A 207 6.03 2.14 -2.77
CA HIS A 207 5.19 3.15 -3.40
C HIS A 207 3.84 3.29 -2.70
N LEU A 208 3.24 4.48 -2.81
CA LEU A 208 1.83 4.67 -2.45
C LEU A 208 0.95 4.02 -3.54
N PRO A 209 0.14 3.00 -3.23
CA PRO A 209 -0.77 2.43 -4.20
C PRO A 209 -2.03 3.29 -4.35
N ILE A 210 -2.38 3.60 -5.59
CA ILE A 210 -3.59 4.33 -5.97
C ILE A 210 -4.45 3.44 -6.85
N CYS A 211 -5.69 3.26 -6.48
CA CYS A 211 -6.69 2.65 -7.34
C CYS A 211 -7.19 3.67 -8.37
N VAL A 212 -7.26 3.24 -9.62
CA VAL A 212 -7.88 4.00 -10.71
C VAL A 212 -9.05 3.19 -11.23
N ASN A 213 -10.26 3.68 -10.99
CA ASN A 213 -11.46 3.06 -11.53
C ASN A 213 -11.56 3.39 -13.02
N THR A 214 -11.28 2.39 -13.86
CA THR A 214 -11.30 2.51 -15.32
C THR A 214 -12.69 2.21 -15.94
N THR A 215 -13.71 1.98 -15.13
CA THR A 215 -15.08 1.72 -15.58
C THR A 215 -15.59 2.85 -16.46
N GLY A 216 -15.89 2.55 -17.72
CA GLY A 216 -16.42 3.52 -18.68
C GLY A 216 -15.41 4.46 -19.32
N THR A 217 -14.10 4.14 -19.28
CA THR A 217 -13.11 4.77 -20.17
C THR A 217 -13.20 4.24 -21.60
N ASP A 218 -13.72 3.02 -21.77
CA ASP A 218 -13.81 2.34 -23.06
C ASP A 218 -15.23 2.25 -23.62
N GLU A 219 -16.26 2.83 -22.93
CA GLU A 219 -17.64 2.58 -23.30
C GLU A 219 -18.59 3.77 -23.14
N ALA A 220 -19.19 4.13 -24.24
CA ALA A 220 -20.37 4.98 -24.31
C ALA A 220 -21.68 4.25 -23.87
N LEU A 221 -21.68 2.95 -23.61
CA LEU A 221 -22.90 2.11 -23.56
C LEU A 221 -22.89 1.01 -22.48
N ILE A 222 -22.66 1.34 -21.19
CA ILE A 222 -23.00 0.37 -20.15
C ILE A 222 -24.46 0.62 -19.70
N PRO A 223 -25.35 -0.39 -19.80
CA PRO A 223 -26.68 -0.30 -19.24
C PRO A 223 -26.67 0.02 -17.74
N TRP A 224 -27.69 0.73 -17.27
CA TRP A 224 -27.85 1.10 -15.84
C TRP A 224 -27.73 -0.10 -14.87
N THR A 225 -28.17 -1.27 -15.30
CA THR A 225 -28.09 -2.54 -14.55
C THR A 225 -26.66 -2.99 -14.27
N GLY A 226 -25.70 -2.72 -15.16
CA GLY A 226 -24.28 -3.04 -14.95
C GLY A 226 -23.52 -2.07 -14.04
N ARG A 227 -24.11 -0.94 -13.63
CA ARG A 227 -23.43 0.04 -12.77
C ARG A 227 -23.31 -0.42 -11.32
N PHE A 228 -24.27 -1.17 -10.82
CA PHE A 228 -24.22 -1.70 -9.45
C PHE A 228 -23.20 -2.83 -9.30
N ASP A 229 -23.00 -3.62 -10.34
CA ASP A 229 -22.04 -4.72 -10.34
C ASP A 229 -20.58 -4.21 -10.26
N ARG A 230 -20.35 -2.93 -10.55
CA ARG A 230 -19.03 -2.29 -10.54
C ARG A 230 -18.87 -1.22 -9.44
N LEU A 231 -19.80 -1.14 -8.50
CA LEU A 231 -19.78 -0.18 -7.40
C LEU A 231 -18.54 -0.37 -6.51
N GLY A 232 -18.04 -1.60 -6.39
CA GLY A 232 -16.83 -1.92 -5.62
C GLY A 232 -15.60 -1.18 -6.13
N CYS A 233 -15.42 -1.00 -7.46
CA CYS A 233 -14.32 -0.22 -8.02
C CYS A 233 -14.36 1.24 -7.55
N ALA A 234 -15.55 1.83 -7.48
CA ALA A 234 -15.72 3.21 -7.04
C ALA A 234 -15.42 3.40 -5.56
N LEU A 235 -15.82 2.44 -4.73
CA LEU A 235 -15.53 2.43 -3.29
C LEU A 235 -14.06 2.18 -3.01
N GLU A 236 -13.40 1.28 -3.76
CA GLU A 236 -11.96 1.02 -3.62
C GLU A 236 -11.13 2.24 -4.06
N GLU A 237 -11.53 2.93 -5.15
CA GLU A 237 -10.90 4.18 -5.55
C GLU A 237 -11.06 5.26 -4.47
N ALA A 238 -12.27 5.44 -3.93
CA ALA A 238 -12.52 6.39 -2.84
C ALA A 238 -11.66 6.05 -1.60
N PHE A 239 -11.55 4.77 -1.24
CA PHE A 239 -10.74 4.31 -0.10
C PHE A 239 -9.26 4.58 -0.31
N LEU A 240 -8.67 4.13 -1.43
CA LEU A 240 -7.23 4.26 -1.70
C LEU A 240 -6.80 5.71 -2.00
N SER A 241 -7.76 6.60 -2.33
CA SER A 241 -7.49 8.01 -2.61
C SER A 241 -7.91 8.96 -1.49
N SER A 242 -8.37 8.46 -0.35
CA SER A 242 -8.75 9.27 0.82
C SER A 242 -8.09 8.75 2.10
N SER A 243 -8.83 8.02 2.92
CA SER A 243 -8.38 7.50 4.22
C SER A 243 -7.08 6.71 4.11
N HIS A 244 -7.01 5.74 3.21
CA HIS A 244 -5.81 4.95 3.02
C HIS A 244 -4.61 5.81 2.62
N ALA A 245 -4.75 6.69 1.62
CA ALA A 245 -3.62 7.48 1.13
C ALA A 245 -3.01 8.37 2.22
N LYS A 246 -3.85 9.16 2.92
CA LYS A 246 -3.34 10.10 3.93
C LYS A 246 -2.73 9.38 5.13
N PHE A 247 -3.35 8.31 5.63
CA PHE A 247 -2.80 7.56 6.75
C PHE A 247 -1.60 6.71 6.38
N TYR A 248 -1.59 6.10 5.19
CA TYR A 248 -0.42 5.39 4.68
C TYR A 248 0.81 6.29 4.62
N VAL A 249 0.66 7.48 4.02
CA VAL A 249 1.75 8.45 3.91
C VAL A 249 2.09 9.08 5.25
N GLY A 250 1.09 9.43 6.06
CA GLY A 250 1.29 10.03 7.38
C GLY A 250 2.04 9.11 8.34
N ILE A 251 1.60 7.86 8.48
CA ILE A 251 2.22 6.86 9.37
C ILE A 251 3.66 6.57 8.91
N ASN A 252 3.88 6.38 7.61
CA ASN A 252 5.24 6.16 7.07
C ASN A 252 6.14 7.40 7.18
N THR A 253 5.57 8.61 7.25
CA THR A 253 6.34 9.85 7.49
C THR A 253 6.75 9.97 8.94
N VAL A 254 5.86 9.64 9.88
CA VAL A 254 6.19 9.60 11.33
C VAL A 254 7.15 8.46 11.65
N ALA A 255 7.09 7.36 10.87
CA ALA A 255 8.02 6.22 10.94
C ALA A 255 8.11 5.55 12.33
N ILE A 256 7.00 5.47 13.05
CA ILE A 256 6.90 4.72 14.32
C ILE A 256 6.85 3.21 14.06
N ALA A 257 6.18 2.81 12.98
CA ALA A 257 6.08 1.42 12.55
C ALA A 257 5.97 1.38 11.01
N PRO A 258 6.39 0.30 10.34
CA PRO A 258 6.21 0.18 8.91
C PRO A 258 4.73 0.00 8.59
N CYS A 259 4.24 0.77 7.61
CA CYS A 259 2.95 0.55 6.99
C CYS A 259 3.20 0.27 5.51
N MET A 260 3.24 -1.00 5.12
CA MET A 260 3.54 -1.40 3.75
C MET A 260 2.48 -2.36 3.21
N ILE A 261 2.24 -2.24 1.92
CA ILE A 261 1.34 -3.10 1.15
C ILE A 261 2.12 -3.77 0.03
N GLY A 262 1.77 -5.00 -0.29
CA GLY A 262 2.40 -5.86 -1.31
C GLY A 262 2.16 -5.43 -2.75
N LYS A 263 2.24 -4.12 -3.06
CA LYS A 263 2.00 -3.62 -4.42
C LYS A 263 3.29 -3.36 -5.18
N SER A 264 4.24 -2.68 -4.56
CA SER A 264 5.53 -2.36 -5.17
C SER A 264 6.56 -2.13 -4.06
N ASN A 265 7.44 -3.09 -3.86
CA ASN A 265 8.42 -3.11 -2.77
C ASN A 265 9.79 -3.52 -3.29
N MET A 266 10.80 -2.67 -3.11
CA MET A 266 12.19 -2.93 -3.51
C MET A 266 13.09 -3.02 -2.28
N PHE A 267 13.92 -4.07 -2.21
CA PHE A 267 14.85 -4.32 -1.11
C PHE A 267 16.00 -5.23 -1.57
N ARG A 268 17.02 -5.42 -0.72
CA ARG A 268 18.13 -6.34 -1.03
C ARG A 268 17.81 -7.76 -0.60
N LYS A 269 18.06 -8.71 -1.51
CA LYS A 269 17.96 -10.16 -1.24
C LYS A 269 18.88 -10.56 -0.10
N SER A 270 20.11 -10.06 -0.10
CA SER A 270 21.11 -10.29 0.95
C SER A 270 20.62 -9.88 2.33
N HIS A 271 19.97 -8.73 2.48
CA HIS A 271 19.40 -8.29 3.76
C HIS A 271 18.36 -9.29 4.28
N LEU A 272 17.44 -9.72 3.42
CA LEU A 272 16.40 -10.66 3.84
C LEU A 272 16.96 -12.05 4.13
N MET A 273 17.96 -12.50 3.37
CA MET A 273 18.67 -13.76 3.64
C MET A 273 19.48 -13.72 4.95
N GLU A 274 20.00 -12.57 5.33
CA GLU A 274 20.70 -12.39 6.60
C GLU A 274 19.72 -12.45 7.79
N LEU A 275 18.59 -11.80 7.68
CA LEU A 275 17.55 -11.77 8.72
C LEU A 275 16.76 -13.07 8.82
N CYS A 276 16.64 -13.76 7.72
CA CYS A 276 15.91 -15.04 7.59
C CYS A 276 16.85 -16.08 6.96
N PRO A 277 17.83 -16.59 7.72
CA PRO A 277 18.80 -17.51 7.19
C PRO A 277 18.20 -18.88 6.86
N LYS A 278 18.90 -19.62 6.02
CA LYS A 278 18.53 -21.01 5.72
C LYS A 278 18.58 -21.87 6.98
N THR A 279 17.57 -22.71 7.16
CA THR A 279 17.47 -23.70 8.24
C THR A 279 17.13 -25.06 7.63
N PRO A 280 17.17 -26.18 8.40
CA PRO A 280 16.70 -27.47 7.91
C PRO A 280 15.24 -27.49 7.43
N TYR A 281 14.42 -26.53 7.90
CA TYR A 281 12.98 -26.43 7.62
C TYR A 281 12.59 -25.30 6.66
N SER A 282 13.54 -24.45 6.28
CA SER A 282 13.31 -23.31 5.38
C SER A 282 14.57 -22.94 4.63
N GLU A 283 14.45 -22.68 3.33
CA GLU A 283 15.55 -22.20 2.50
C GLU A 283 15.97 -20.74 2.80
N GLY A 284 15.27 -20.06 3.73
CA GLY A 284 15.55 -18.68 4.10
C GLY A 284 14.92 -17.65 3.17
N GLY A 285 15.25 -16.37 3.43
CA GLY A 285 14.69 -15.26 2.65
C GLY A 285 13.16 -15.21 2.68
N ILE A 286 12.51 -15.08 1.52
CA ILE A 286 11.05 -15.00 1.45
C ILE A 286 10.35 -16.27 1.89
N ALA A 287 10.99 -17.43 1.83
CA ALA A 287 10.39 -18.70 2.23
C ALA A 287 10.02 -18.75 3.73
N CYS A 288 10.68 -17.96 4.57
CA CYS A 288 10.35 -17.82 5.99
C CYS A 288 8.93 -17.31 6.25
N PHE A 289 8.33 -16.64 5.26
CA PHE A 289 6.98 -16.08 5.36
C PHE A 289 5.91 -16.98 4.73
N SER A 290 6.27 -18.19 4.29
CA SER A 290 5.36 -19.11 3.60
C SER A 290 4.16 -19.57 4.46
N SER A 291 4.28 -19.53 5.78
CA SER A 291 3.21 -19.85 6.73
C SER A 291 2.34 -18.65 7.14
N LYS A 292 2.57 -17.45 6.56
CA LYS A 292 1.90 -16.19 6.94
C LYS A 292 1.17 -15.61 5.73
N LEU A 293 -0.06 -15.11 5.93
CA LEU A 293 -0.86 -14.49 4.84
C LEU A 293 -0.59 -13.00 4.61
N CYS A 294 0.24 -12.37 5.44
CA CYS A 294 0.60 -10.94 5.39
C CYS A 294 2.11 -10.80 5.19
N GLU A 295 2.65 -11.46 4.16
CA GLU A 295 4.09 -11.53 3.90
C GLU A 295 4.72 -10.18 3.66
N ASP A 296 4.03 -9.30 2.97
CA ASP A 296 4.48 -7.95 2.62
C ASP A 296 4.77 -7.10 3.86
N HIS A 297 3.82 -7.05 4.78
CA HIS A 297 3.98 -6.36 6.05
C HIS A 297 5.10 -6.98 6.90
N LEU A 298 5.15 -8.30 6.98
CA LEU A 298 6.13 -9.00 7.80
C LEU A 298 7.56 -8.89 7.23
N ILE A 299 7.75 -8.93 5.91
CA ILE A 299 9.03 -8.62 5.27
C ILE A 299 9.47 -7.21 5.64
N ALA A 300 8.56 -6.25 5.52
CA ALA A 300 8.82 -4.86 5.89
C ALA A 300 9.19 -4.72 7.37
N GLU A 301 8.45 -5.37 8.26
CA GLU A 301 8.70 -5.36 9.70
C GLU A 301 10.09 -5.93 10.04
N HIS A 302 10.47 -7.04 9.43
CA HIS A 302 11.80 -7.63 9.64
C HIS A 302 12.92 -6.68 9.19
N LEU A 303 12.83 -6.12 7.98
CA LEU A 303 13.79 -5.15 7.48
C LEU A 303 13.83 -3.87 8.33
N TRP A 304 12.68 -3.45 8.88
CA TRP A 304 12.57 -2.27 9.72
C TRP A 304 13.14 -2.49 11.13
N LYS A 305 12.84 -3.64 11.74
CA LYS A 305 13.10 -3.92 13.15
C LYS A 305 14.52 -4.37 13.42
N TYR A 306 15.08 -5.19 12.55
CA TYR A 306 16.37 -5.83 12.77
C TYR A 306 17.49 -5.14 11.98
N SER A 307 18.69 -5.12 12.58
CA SER A 307 19.90 -4.62 11.94
C SER A 307 20.51 -5.65 11.00
N VAL A 308 21.10 -5.17 9.91
CA VAL A 308 21.86 -5.95 8.94
C VAL A 308 23.34 -5.51 8.92
N LYS A 309 24.23 -6.31 8.33
CA LYS A 309 25.67 -5.98 8.23
C LYS A 309 25.92 -4.64 7.56
N ASP A 310 25.09 -4.27 6.58
CA ASP A 310 25.17 -2.97 5.90
C ASP A 310 24.86 -1.79 6.84
N ASP A 311 24.05 -1.98 7.90
CA ASP A 311 23.87 -0.96 8.95
C ASP A 311 25.20 -0.70 9.68
N ILE A 312 25.92 -1.76 10.05
CA ILE A 312 27.20 -1.68 10.77
C ILE A 312 28.27 -1.06 9.86
N LYS A 313 28.34 -1.51 8.61
CA LYS A 313 29.26 -0.97 7.61
C LYS A 313 29.03 0.53 7.41
N TYR A 314 27.77 0.95 7.18
CA TYR A 314 27.40 2.36 7.04
C TYR A 314 27.79 3.19 8.27
N ASN A 315 27.55 2.67 9.48
CA ASN A 315 27.91 3.34 10.73
C ASN A 315 29.41 3.57 10.86
N ASN A 316 30.23 2.57 10.53
CA ASN A 316 31.69 2.66 10.59
C ASN A 316 32.23 3.65 9.54
N GLU A 317 31.72 3.63 8.32
CA GLU A 317 32.15 4.52 7.23
C GLU A 317 31.76 5.99 7.45
N ASN A 318 30.64 6.25 8.15
CA ASN A 318 30.09 7.60 8.35
C ASN A 318 30.20 8.09 9.80
N ASN A 319 30.87 7.37 10.69
CA ASN A 319 31.01 7.68 12.12
C ASN A 319 29.66 8.04 12.78
N THR A 320 28.66 7.18 12.62
CA THR A 320 27.30 7.35 13.11
C THR A 320 26.77 6.06 13.73
N SER A 321 25.71 6.14 14.52
CA SER A 321 24.95 4.98 15.00
C SER A 321 23.57 4.84 14.36
N ALA A 322 23.29 5.63 13.31
CA ALA A 322 21.97 5.75 12.76
C ALA A 322 21.55 4.59 11.83
N GLY A 323 22.52 3.81 11.31
CA GLY A 323 22.30 2.73 10.34
C GLY A 323 21.69 3.21 9.03
N LEU A 324 21.19 2.30 8.23
CA LEU A 324 20.40 2.58 7.03
C LEU A 324 19.01 3.15 7.40
N ILE A 325 18.36 3.83 6.47
CA ILE A 325 16.94 4.21 6.62
C ILE A 325 16.12 2.91 6.65
N LYS A 326 15.30 2.74 7.66
CA LYS A 326 14.55 1.51 7.87
C LYS A 326 13.60 1.18 6.71
N HIS A 327 12.86 2.18 6.23
CA HIS A 327 12.04 2.13 5.03
C HIS A 327 11.88 3.54 4.45
N GLN A 328 11.63 3.63 3.16
CA GLN A 328 11.37 4.91 2.49
C GLN A 328 10.20 4.79 1.53
N LEU A 329 9.19 5.63 1.74
CA LEU A 329 8.12 5.82 0.77
C LEU A 329 8.65 6.67 -0.39
N LEU A 330 8.52 6.17 -1.62
CA LEU A 330 8.92 6.91 -2.81
C LEU A 330 7.97 8.09 -3.05
N ASN A 331 8.53 9.20 -3.58
CA ASN A 331 7.74 10.39 -3.90
C ASN A 331 7.04 10.27 -5.28
N GLU A 332 6.54 9.10 -5.59
CA GLU A 332 5.63 8.83 -6.71
C GLU A 332 4.73 7.65 -6.36
N PRO A 333 3.49 7.62 -6.84
CA PRO A 333 2.58 6.51 -6.61
C PRO A 333 2.81 5.38 -7.60
N CYS A 334 2.27 4.21 -7.27
CA CYS A 334 1.97 3.16 -8.23
C CYS A 334 0.46 3.07 -8.44
N PHE A 335 0.04 2.71 -9.65
CA PHE A 335 -1.37 2.75 -10.03
C PHE A 335 -1.91 1.34 -10.22
N GLN A 336 -3.10 1.11 -9.70
CA GLN A 336 -3.85 -0.14 -9.87
C GLN A 336 -5.13 0.14 -10.65
N PRO A 337 -5.19 -0.16 -11.96
CA PRO A 337 -6.42 -0.05 -12.73
C PRO A 337 -7.43 -1.13 -12.29
N MET A 338 -8.69 -0.74 -12.15
CA MET A 338 -9.79 -1.64 -11.79
C MET A 338 -11.05 -1.27 -12.57
N ASN A 339 -11.68 -2.25 -13.20
CA ASN A 339 -12.89 -2.03 -13.97
C ASN A 339 -14.04 -3.04 -13.68
N ASP A 340 -13.75 -4.07 -12.89
CA ASP A 340 -14.69 -5.14 -12.61
C ASP A 340 -14.56 -5.60 -11.15
N MET A 341 -15.26 -4.90 -10.27
CA MET A 341 -15.36 -5.25 -8.85
C MET A 341 -16.76 -4.91 -8.35
N SER A 342 -17.48 -5.93 -7.93
CA SER A 342 -18.78 -5.79 -7.27
C SER A 342 -18.65 -5.25 -5.85
N LEU A 343 -19.76 -4.81 -5.27
CA LEU A 343 -19.84 -4.44 -3.86
C LEU A 343 -19.47 -5.60 -2.93
N TYR A 344 -19.87 -6.82 -3.29
CA TYR A 344 -19.54 -8.04 -2.52
C TYR A 344 -18.03 -8.32 -2.53
N GLU A 345 -17.37 -8.17 -3.67
CA GLU A 345 -15.91 -8.35 -3.78
C GLU A 345 -15.14 -7.27 -3.01
N TYR A 346 -15.61 -6.01 -3.05
CA TYR A 346 -15.06 -4.94 -2.21
C TYR A 346 -15.18 -5.30 -0.71
N TRP A 347 -16.36 -5.70 -0.25
CA TRP A 347 -16.61 -6.11 1.11
C TRP A 347 -15.72 -7.26 1.55
N THR A 348 -15.68 -8.34 0.76
CA THR A 348 -14.87 -9.53 1.09
C THR A 348 -13.38 -9.24 1.07
N ARG A 349 -12.91 -8.42 0.12
CA ARG A 349 -11.52 -7.98 0.04
C ARG A 349 -11.12 -7.18 1.29
N ARG A 350 -11.92 -6.21 1.69
CA ARG A 350 -11.65 -5.37 2.86
C ARG A 350 -11.72 -6.18 4.16
N SER A 351 -12.75 -6.99 4.34
CA SER A 351 -12.88 -7.88 5.49
C SER A 351 -11.70 -8.84 5.61
N ARG A 352 -11.24 -9.42 4.49
CA ARG A 352 -10.05 -10.28 4.46
C ARG A 352 -8.81 -9.56 4.97
N TRP A 353 -8.55 -8.33 4.53
CA TRP A 353 -7.39 -7.56 5.00
C TRP A 353 -7.43 -7.35 6.51
N LEU A 354 -8.60 -7.04 7.06
CA LEU A 354 -8.80 -6.88 8.51
C LEU A 354 -8.62 -8.19 9.27
N THR A 355 -9.20 -9.30 8.76
CA THR A 355 -9.05 -10.62 9.37
C THR A 355 -7.58 -11.04 9.46
N VAL A 356 -6.82 -10.87 8.36
CA VAL A 356 -5.39 -11.20 8.35
C VAL A 356 -4.59 -10.27 9.27
N ARG A 357 -4.90 -8.96 9.25
CA ARG A 357 -4.23 -7.96 10.09
C ARG A 357 -4.48 -8.20 11.58
N LYS A 358 -5.68 -8.60 11.98
CA LYS A 358 -6.03 -8.95 13.36
C LYS A 358 -5.05 -9.95 13.98
N PHE A 359 -4.62 -10.94 13.21
CA PHE A 359 -3.69 -11.97 13.70
C PHE A 359 -2.22 -11.60 13.54
N SER A 360 -1.91 -10.60 12.71
CA SER A 360 -0.53 -10.14 12.49
C SER A 360 -0.18 -8.93 13.34
N VAL A 361 -1.10 -7.96 13.46
CA VAL A 361 -0.89 -6.68 14.16
C VAL A 361 -2.19 -6.27 14.86
N LEU A 362 -2.58 -7.01 15.93
CA LEU A 362 -3.86 -6.83 16.64
C LEU A 362 -4.10 -5.37 17.06
N GLY A 363 -3.08 -4.72 17.63
CA GLY A 363 -3.22 -3.32 18.06
C GLY A 363 -3.64 -2.38 16.93
N ALA A 364 -3.04 -2.51 15.75
CA ALA A 364 -3.42 -1.71 14.59
C ALA A 364 -4.86 -2.04 14.11
N ALA A 365 -5.26 -3.32 14.13
CA ALA A 365 -6.61 -3.73 13.75
C ALA A 365 -7.68 -3.21 14.71
N LEU A 366 -7.38 -3.11 16.01
CA LEU A 366 -8.30 -2.60 17.02
C LEU A 366 -8.50 -1.09 16.93
N VAL A 367 -7.46 -0.32 16.60
CA VAL A 367 -7.54 1.14 16.52
C VAL A 367 -8.04 1.64 15.15
N GLU A 368 -8.07 0.78 14.13
CA GLU A 368 -8.44 1.15 12.75
C GLU A 368 -9.81 1.86 12.66
N PRO A 369 -10.91 1.42 13.35
CA PRO A 369 -12.18 2.13 13.27
C PRO A 369 -12.11 3.58 13.77
N GLY A 370 -11.26 3.84 14.77
CA GLY A 370 -11.03 5.18 15.30
C GLY A 370 -10.31 6.11 14.31
N THR A 371 -9.76 5.59 13.21
CA THR A 371 -9.17 6.40 12.13
C THR A 371 -10.18 6.73 11.03
N GLU A 372 -11.41 6.21 11.10
CA GLU A 372 -12.48 6.49 10.16
C GLU A 372 -13.26 7.74 10.56
N CYS A 373 -13.69 8.51 9.56
CA CYS A 373 -14.26 9.83 9.75
C CYS A 373 -15.47 9.85 10.71
N PHE A 374 -16.45 8.97 10.48
CA PHE A 374 -17.71 9.01 11.25
C PHE A 374 -17.50 8.68 12.72
N LEU A 375 -16.81 7.58 13.01
CA LEU A 375 -16.55 7.16 14.38
C LEU A 375 -15.55 8.08 15.08
N GLY A 376 -14.46 8.44 14.43
CA GLY A 376 -13.45 9.34 15.00
C GLY A 376 -14.04 10.70 15.35
N SER A 377 -14.86 11.29 14.48
CA SER A 377 -15.54 12.56 14.73
C SER A 377 -16.57 12.47 15.86
N TYR A 378 -17.30 11.34 15.97
CA TYR A 378 -18.26 11.12 17.05
C TYR A 378 -17.57 10.99 18.40
N LEU A 379 -16.54 10.16 18.50
CA LEU A 379 -15.78 9.98 19.74
C LEU A 379 -15.10 11.28 20.18
N GLY A 380 -14.52 12.04 19.25
CA GLY A 380 -13.97 13.35 19.52
C GLY A 380 -15.02 14.32 20.08
N GLY A 381 -16.21 14.37 19.47
CA GLY A 381 -17.32 15.22 19.93
C GLY A 381 -17.84 14.83 21.31
N VAL A 382 -17.97 13.53 21.60
CA VAL A 382 -18.36 13.04 22.92
C VAL A 382 -17.32 13.40 23.99
N GLY A 383 -16.04 13.18 23.69
CA GLY A 383 -14.95 13.53 24.59
C GLY A 383 -14.90 15.03 24.88
N LEU A 384 -14.99 15.88 23.84
CA LEU A 384 -15.04 17.34 24.00
C LEU A 384 -16.24 17.81 24.82
N LYS A 385 -17.42 17.18 24.63
CA LYS A 385 -18.61 17.51 25.41
C LYS A 385 -18.44 17.14 26.87
N TYR A 386 -17.89 15.96 27.17
CA TYR A 386 -17.67 15.50 28.53
C TYR A 386 -16.66 16.39 29.29
N LEU A 387 -15.66 16.91 28.60
CA LEU A 387 -14.62 17.77 29.14
C LEU A 387 -14.99 19.26 29.12
N ASP A 388 -16.23 19.63 28.75
CA ASP A 388 -16.70 20.99 28.59
C ASP A 388 -15.83 21.86 27.63
N LEU A 389 -15.24 21.23 26.65
CA LEU A 389 -14.39 21.87 25.63
C LEU A 389 -15.12 22.17 24.30
N LEU A 390 -16.41 21.76 24.16
CA LEU A 390 -17.21 22.18 23.02
C LEU A 390 -17.52 23.68 23.07
N PRO A 391 -17.61 24.38 21.91
CA PRO A 391 -18.08 25.74 21.86
C PRO A 391 -19.45 25.88 22.55
N VAL A 392 -19.67 27.01 23.19
CA VAL A 392 -20.93 27.28 23.90
C VAL A 392 -22.13 27.11 22.96
N GLY A 393 -23.12 26.35 23.41
CA GLY A 393 -24.34 26.07 22.64
C GLY A 393 -24.23 24.98 21.62
N TRP A 394 -23.03 24.37 21.41
CA TRP A 394 -22.87 23.27 20.48
C TRP A 394 -23.28 21.92 21.11
N THR A 395 -23.96 21.13 20.30
CA THR A 395 -24.22 19.72 20.60
C THR A 395 -23.16 18.82 19.98
N VAL A 396 -23.02 17.59 20.48
CA VAL A 396 -22.16 16.57 19.86
C VAL A 396 -22.52 16.36 18.39
N GLY A 397 -23.83 16.37 18.04
CA GLY A 397 -24.28 16.21 16.66
C GLY A 397 -23.82 17.35 15.73
N GLN A 398 -23.87 18.59 16.19
CA GLN A 398 -23.38 19.75 15.41
C GLN A 398 -21.86 19.69 15.20
N PHE A 399 -21.11 19.33 16.26
CA PHE A 399 -19.68 19.10 16.13
C PHE A 399 -19.37 17.96 15.14
N TRP A 400 -20.08 16.85 15.25
CA TRP A 400 -19.93 15.70 14.35
C TRP A 400 -20.15 16.10 12.89
N LEU A 401 -21.25 16.81 12.59
CA LEU A 401 -21.55 17.28 11.24
C LEU A 401 -20.46 18.22 10.70
N ALA A 402 -19.99 19.16 11.52
CA ALA A 402 -18.93 20.08 11.13
C ALA A 402 -17.60 19.35 10.87
N SER A 403 -17.25 18.40 11.75
CA SER A 403 -16.05 17.57 11.60
C SER A 403 -16.12 16.69 10.35
N VAL A 404 -17.25 16.02 10.11
CA VAL A 404 -17.46 15.20 8.90
C VAL A 404 -17.37 16.05 7.64
N ALA A 405 -17.97 17.24 7.63
CA ALA A 405 -17.88 18.16 6.49
C ALA A 405 -16.43 18.62 6.22
N ALA A 406 -15.69 18.97 7.27
CA ALA A 406 -14.28 19.33 7.15
C ALA A 406 -13.42 18.18 6.63
N TRP A 407 -13.67 16.95 7.11
CA TRP A 407 -12.99 15.75 6.67
C TRP A 407 -13.29 15.43 5.21
N CYS A 408 -14.57 15.44 4.83
CA CYS A 408 -15.02 15.26 3.45
C CYS A 408 -14.35 16.26 2.50
N LEU A 409 -14.30 17.53 2.88
CA LEU A 409 -13.63 18.58 2.09
C LEU A 409 -12.12 18.33 1.96
N SER A 410 -11.45 17.96 3.07
CA SER A 410 -10.04 17.58 3.05
C SER A 410 -9.78 16.40 2.10
N ASP A 411 -10.62 15.37 2.16
CA ASP A 411 -10.49 14.18 1.29
C ASP A 411 -10.81 14.49 -0.17
N TRP A 412 -11.72 15.44 -0.45
CA TRP A 412 -11.95 15.92 -1.81
C TRP A 412 -10.71 16.58 -2.42
N PHE A 413 -10.05 17.46 -1.67
CA PHE A 413 -8.81 18.07 -2.14
C PHE A 413 -7.69 17.05 -2.32
N LEU A 414 -7.58 16.09 -1.41
CA LEU A 414 -6.62 14.99 -1.52
C LEU A 414 -6.88 14.14 -2.78
N TYR A 415 -8.14 13.78 -3.03
CA TYR A 415 -8.55 13.09 -4.25
C TYR A 415 -8.14 13.86 -5.50
N GLN A 416 -8.40 15.18 -5.54
CA GLN A 416 -8.00 16.03 -6.66
C GLN A 416 -6.48 16.05 -6.88
N ASP A 417 -5.69 16.13 -5.81
CA ASP A 417 -4.23 16.12 -5.91
C ASP A 417 -3.71 14.78 -6.45
N ILE A 418 -4.25 13.66 -6.00
CA ILE A 418 -3.86 12.30 -6.41
C ILE A 418 -4.23 12.06 -7.88
N HIS A 419 -5.46 12.37 -8.28
CA HIS A 419 -5.99 12.07 -9.62
C HIS A 419 -5.61 13.10 -10.69
N ARG A 420 -4.73 14.04 -10.38
CA ARG A 420 -4.00 14.82 -11.41
C ARG A 420 -3.00 13.98 -12.19
N TYR A 421 -2.56 12.85 -11.60
CA TYR A 421 -1.51 11.97 -12.15
C TYR A 421 -0.26 12.76 -12.59
N ALA A 422 0.16 13.69 -11.74
CA ALA A 422 1.19 14.66 -12.08
C ALA A 422 2.60 14.04 -12.23
N THR A 423 2.81 12.83 -11.70
CA THR A 423 4.06 12.08 -11.82
C THR A 423 4.13 11.23 -13.10
N VAL A 424 3.04 11.15 -13.86
CA VAL A 424 2.95 10.36 -15.09
C VAL A 424 3.30 11.23 -16.27
N ASP A 425 4.18 10.74 -17.13
CA ASP A 425 4.44 11.34 -18.44
C ASP A 425 3.30 10.99 -19.39
N LYS A 426 2.35 11.92 -19.56
CA LYS A 426 1.17 11.73 -20.41
C LYS A 426 1.47 11.80 -21.90
N GLU A 427 2.62 12.35 -22.27
CA GLU A 427 3.10 12.41 -23.66
C GLU A 427 3.79 11.11 -24.08
N ASP A 428 4.12 10.23 -23.12
CA ASP A 428 4.67 8.92 -23.43
C ASP A 428 3.64 8.13 -24.29
N PRO A 429 4.03 7.64 -25.49
CA PRO A 429 3.14 6.84 -26.35
C PRO A 429 2.54 5.62 -25.63
N ASN A 430 3.29 5.02 -24.69
CA ASN A 430 2.91 3.85 -23.95
C ASN A 430 2.13 4.16 -22.66
N CYS A 431 1.87 5.44 -22.36
CA CYS A 431 1.00 5.80 -21.25
C CYS A 431 -0.43 5.34 -21.55
N PRO A 432 -1.09 4.55 -20.68
CA PRO A 432 -2.41 4.04 -20.96
C PRO A 432 -3.46 5.15 -20.99
N VAL A 433 -4.49 4.93 -21.79
CA VAL A 433 -5.57 5.91 -22.02
C VAL A 433 -6.24 6.32 -20.71
N TRP A 434 -6.46 5.40 -19.79
CA TRP A 434 -7.10 5.68 -18.50
C TRP A 434 -6.27 6.60 -17.57
N LEU A 435 -4.93 6.71 -17.76
CA LEU A 435 -4.10 7.72 -17.10
C LEU A 435 -4.01 9.03 -17.88
N LYS A 436 -3.96 8.95 -19.23
CA LYS A 436 -3.90 10.15 -20.09
C LYS A 436 -5.13 11.04 -19.91
N ILE A 437 -6.29 10.45 -20.07
CA ILE A 437 -7.56 11.18 -20.02
C ILE A 437 -7.90 11.55 -18.59
N GLY A 438 -7.65 10.66 -17.65
CA GLY A 438 -8.06 10.81 -16.25
C GLY A 438 -9.59 11.05 -16.16
N ARG A 439 -10.26 10.44 -15.23
CA ARG A 439 -11.71 10.67 -15.10
C ARG A 439 -11.95 11.80 -14.10
N LYS A 440 -12.34 12.97 -14.58
CA LYS A 440 -12.85 14.04 -13.72
C LYS A 440 -14.23 13.61 -13.19
N ARG A 441 -14.30 13.21 -11.94
CA ARG A 441 -15.58 12.96 -11.27
C ARG A 441 -16.22 14.28 -10.86
N SER A 442 -17.55 14.36 -10.96
CA SER A 442 -18.29 15.46 -10.32
C SER A 442 -18.13 15.33 -8.79
N ILE A 443 -18.15 16.45 -8.10
CA ILE A 443 -18.10 16.47 -6.62
C ILE A 443 -19.25 15.65 -6.01
N PHE A 444 -20.42 15.67 -6.64
CA PHE A 444 -21.58 14.90 -6.17
C PHE A 444 -21.37 13.39 -6.31
N THR A 445 -20.88 12.93 -7.46
CA THR A 445 -20.56 11.49 -7.68
C THR A 445 -19.48 11.03 -6.70
N TRP A 446 -18.43 11.83 -6.52
CA TRP A 446 -17.36 11.53 -5.58
C TRP A 446 -17.87 11.50 -4.14
N PHE A 447 -18.70 12.45 -3.73
CA PHE A 447 -19.30 12.50 -2.40
C PHE A 447 -20.11 11.24 -2.08
N LEU A 448 -20.93 10.75 -3.03
CA LEU A 448 -21.68 9.51 -2.83
C LEU A 448 -20.77 8.29 -2.63
N GLN A 449 -19.67 8.22 -3.37
CA GLN A 449 -18.68 7.15 -3.24
C GLN A 449 -17.95 7.23 -1.89
N TRP A 450 -17.52 8.44 -1.52
CA TRP A 450 -16.86 8.70 -0.25
C TRP A 450 -17.79 8.37 0.93
N PHE A 451 -19.03 8.85 0.89
CA PHE A 451 -20.03 8.58 1.92
C PHE A 451 -20.33 7.08 2.04
N GLY A 452 -20.53 6.39 0.93
CA GLY A 452 -20.75 4.95 0.90
C GLY A 452 -19.58 4.18 1.50
N ARG A 453 -18.35 4.58 1.20
CA ARG A 453 -17.15 4.01 1.77
C ARG A 453 -17.08 4.25 3.30
N GLU A 454 -17.35 5.46 3.78
CA GLU A 454 -17.35 5.78 5.22
C GLU A 454 -18.43 4.98 5.97
N ALA A 455 -19.63 4.89 5.40
CA ALA A 455 -20.74 4.14 5.98
C ALA A 455 -20.44 2.63 6.08
N LEU A 456 -19.69 2.08 5.14
CA LEU A 456 -19.33 0.66 5.12
C LEU A 456 -18.10 0.33 5.97
N ALA A 457 -17.30 1.30 6.38
CA ALA A 457 -16.04 1.07 7.08
C ALA A 457 -16.23 0.28 8.39
N LEU A 458 -17.13 0.72 9.25
CA LEU A 458 -17.39 0.07 10.53
C LEU A 458 -18.06 -1.31 10.39
N PRO A 459 -19.11 -1.51 9.57
CA PRO A 459 -19.65 -2.83 9.28
C PRO A 459 -18.62 -3.82 8.73
N ILE A 460 -17.75 -3.39 7.82
CA ILE A 460 -16.68 -4.22 7.27
C ILE A 460 -15.68 -4.58 8.36
N TRP A 461 -15.34 -3.63 9.25
CA TRP A 461 -14.44 -3.88 10.37
C TRP A 461 -15.01 -4.95 11.31
N PHE A 462 -16.27 -4.83 11.74
CA PHE A 462 -16.93 -5.84 12.54
C PHE A 462 -16.89 -7.21 11.86
N ASN A 463 -17.22 -7.27 10.56
CA ASN A 463 -17.17 -8.53 9.83
C ASN A 463 -15.75 -9.13 9.81
N GLY A 464 -14.70 -8.33 9.59
CA GLY A 464 -13.31 -8.79 9.64
C GLY A 464 -12.85 -9.24 11.03
N MET A 465 -13.28 -8.54 12.08
CA MET A 465 -12.93 -8.88 13.47
C MET A 465 -13.65 -10.13 13.98
N LEU A 466 -14.88 -10.38 13.55
CA LEU A 466 -15.64 -11.55 13.97
C LEU A 466 -15.29 -12.82 13.19
N ARG A 467 -14.83 -12.69 11.94
CA ARG A 467 -14.45 -13.85 11.13
C ARG A 467 -13.09 -14.43 11.54
N GLY A 468 -13.01 -15.79 11.48
CA GLY A 468 -11.75 -16.53 11.55
C GLY A 468 -11.30 -17.07 10.19
N ASP A 469 -12.19 -17.03 9.18
CA ASP A 469 -11.96 -17.67 7.90
C ASP A 469 -11.78 -16.62 6.80
N VAL A 470 -10.87 -16.92 5.87
CA VAL A 470 -10.49 -16.05 4.76
C VAL A 470 -10.53 -16.86 3.48
N ASN A 471 -11.31 -16.41 2.49
CA ASN A 471 -11.20 -16.93 1.12
C ASN A 471 -10.22 -16.04 0.33
N TRP A 472 -9.17 -16.65 -0.22
CA TRP A 472 -8.21 -15.99 -1.06
C TRP A 472 -7.98 -16.73 -2.35
N ARG A 473 -8.51 -16.19 -3.45
CA ARG A 473 -8.38 -16.75 -4.80
C ARG A 473 -8.80 -18.24 -4.89
N GLY A 474 -9.96 -18.54 -4.31
CA GLY A 474 -10.54 -19.88 -4.33
C GLY A 474 -10.02 -20.85 -3.27
N ASN A 475 -9.06 -20.44 -2.44
CA ASN A 475 -8.61 -21.24 -1.29
C ASN A 475 -9.21 -20.67 0.00
N GLU A 476 -9.74 -21.57 0.83
CA GLU A 476 -10.22 -21.22 2.16
C GLU A 476 -9.12 -21.42 3.20
N PHE A 477 -8.94 -20.43 4.05
CA PHE A 477 -7.97 -20.44 5.12
C PHE A 477 -8.67 -20.14 6.43
N SER A 478 -8.44 -20.97 7.44
CA SER A 478 -8.78 -20.64 8.84
C SER A 478 -7.57 -19.99 9.49
N VAL A 479 -7.77 -18.76 9.96
CA VAL A 479 -6.72 -17.96 10.60
C VAL A 479 -6.98 -17.89 12.08
N THR A 480 -6.01 -18.32 12.88
CA THR A 480 -6.10 -18.35 14.34
C THR A 480 -4.86 -17.69 14.94
N ALA A 481 -4.89 -17.39 16.23
CA ALA A 481 -3.73 -16.87 16.97
C ALA A 481 -2.51 -17.81 16.92
N SER A 482 -2.74 -19.13 16.81
CA SER A 482 -1.69 -20.15 16.71
C SER A 482 -1.14 -20.32 15.28
N GLY A 483 -1.75 -19.72 14.27
CA GLY A 483 -1.32 -19.81 12.88
C GLY A 483 -2.47 -19.90 11.88
N VAL A 484 -2.11 -20.14 10.65
CA VAL A 484 -3.04 -20.30 9.52
C VAL A 484 -3.12 -21.76 9.16
N ARG A 485 -4.31 -22.26 8.88
CA ARG A 485 -4.57 -23.61 8.34
C ARG A 485 -5.36 -23.46 7.05
N GLN A 486 -5.00 -24.21 6.04
CA GLN A 486 -5.80 -24.32 4.83
C GLN A 486 -6.96 -25.29 5.12
N GLY A 487 -8.19 -24.87 4.84
CA GLY A 487 -9.36 -25.75 4.89
C GLY A 487 -9.23 -26.88 3.88
N THR A 488 -9.52 -28.09 4.26
CA THR A 488 -9.73 -29.19 3.32
C THR A 488 -11.12 -29.00 2.71
N LEU A 489 -11.18 -28.79 1.39
CA LEU A 489 -12.42 -28.92 0.61
C LEU A 489 -12.96 -30.33 0.71
#